data_11c2399f78087b57c23f433a31915a4a
#
_entry.id   11c2399f78087b57c23f433a31915a4a
#
_cell.length_a   1.000
_cell.length_b   1.000
_cell.length_c   1.000
_cell.angle_alpha   90.00
_cell.angle_beta   90.00
_cell.angle_gamma   90.00
#
_symmetry.space_group_name_H-M   'P 1'
#
loop_
_entity.id
_entity.type
_entity.pdbx_description
1 polymer ?
#
loop_
_entity_poly.entity_id
_entity_poly.type
_entity_poly.pdbx_seq_one_letter_code
_entity_poly.pdbx_strand_id
1 'polypeptide(L)'
;MPATKEQIRQIIADNDLNSVADVYSLLKDSFRDILQELMEAELDASLGYEKNQKGAASTSNKRNGHSPKTLKSQYGEFQIDVPRDREGEFEPKLIPKYQRDISGIEEQVVSLYARGMSTRDIHDQIQELYGMELSAEMVSKITDRILPEIKEWQSRPLNAVYPFVFMDCIHYKVREDGRILSRAAYIVLGITADGYKDILSITVGANETSKFWLGMLNDLKNRGVQDVLFFCVDGLAGFKEAISAVYPDAQIQRCVIHMLRNSFKYVNYSDLKKFSSDFKAVYNAPNETSALSELEKIK
;
A
#
# COMPACT_ATOMS: atom_id res chain seq x y z
N MET A 1 15.74 18.73 -23.65
CA MET A 1 15.24 18.11 -24.89
C MET A 1 15.70 16.67 -24.92
N PRO A 2 14.92 15.70 -25.38
CA PRO A 2 15.40 14.34 -25.53
C PRO A 2 16.55 14.29 -26.53
N ALA A 3 17.54 13.41 -26.27
CA ALA A 3 18.68 13.23 -27.15
C ALA A 3 18.25 12.77 -28.56
N THR A 4 18.87 13.28 -29.61
CA THR A 4 18.62 12.84 -30.98
C THR A 4 19.17 11.43 -31.22
N LYS A 5 18.69 10.74 -32.26
CA LYS A 5 19.22 9.40 -32.63
C LYS A 5 20.73 9.42 -32.91
N GLU A 6 21.24 10.50 -33.48
CA GLU A 6 22.67 10.67 -33.73
C GLU A 6 23.45 10.78 -32.41
N GLN A 7 22.97 11.60 -31.47
CA GLN A 7 23.57 11.71 -30.14
C GLN A 7 23.58 10.38 -29.39
N ILE A 8 22.49 9.60 -29.46
CA ILE A 8 22.43 8.28 -28.85
C ILE A 8 23.45 7.31 -29.48
N ARG A 9 23.57 7.31 -30.81
CA ARG A 9 24.57 6.49 -31.51
C ARG A 9 26.00 6.87 -31.12
N GLN A 10 26.26 8.17 -30.98
CA GLN A 10 27.57 8.68 -30.53
C GLN A 10 27.89 8.22 -29.12
N ILE A 11 26.91 8.33 -28.18
CA ILE A 11 27.08 7.86 -26.80
C ILE A 11 27.40 6.34 -26.77
N ILE A 12 26.71 5.52 -27.58
CA ILE A 12 26.97 4.08 -27.68
C ILE A 12 28.40 3.81 -28.15
N ALA A 13 28.84 4.54 -29.18
CA ALA A 13 30.19 4.36 -29.75
C ALA A 13 31.29 4.85 -28.80
N ASP A 14 31.11 6.02 -28.18
CA ASP A 14 32.11 6.63 -27.31
C ASP A 14 32.31 5.85 -26.00
N ASN A 15 31.31 5.10 -25.55
CA ASN A 15 31.36 4.34 -24.29
C ASN A 15 31.41 2.82 -24.51
N ASP A 16 31.53 2.33 -25.74
CA ASP A 16 31.61 0.89 -26.09
C ASP A 16 30.49 0.04 -25.44
N LEU A 17 29.26 0.54 -25.54
CA LEU A 17 28.11 -0.09 -24.88
C LEU A 17 27.64 -1.32 -25.64
N ASN A 18 27.90 -2.51 -25.08
CA ASN A 18 27.59 -3.79 -25.70
C ASN A 18 26.51 -4.59 -24.95
N SER A 19 26.20 -4.21 -23.73
CA SER A 19 25.24 -4.89 -22.87
C SER A 19 24.35 -3.93 -22.08
N VAL A 20 23.25 -4.44 -21.54
CA VAL A 20 22.39 -3.70 -20.61
C VAL A 20 23.17 -3.29 -19.36
N ALA A 21 24.10 -4.12 -18.91
CA ALA A 21 24.96 -3.80 -17.76
C ALA A 21 25.85 -2.58 -18.03
N ASP A 22 26.40 -2.45 -19.24
CA ASP A 22 27.20 -1.26 -19.63
C ASP A 22 26.35 0.01 -19.61
N VAL A 23 25.11 -0.08 -20.08
CA VAL A 23 24.15 1.04 -20.03
C VAL A 23 23.88 1.44 -18.59
N TYR A 24 23.63 0.48 -17.67
CA TYR A 24 23.44 0.78 -16.24
C TYR A 24 24.68 1.40 -15.60
N SER A 25 25.89 0.95 -15.97
CA SER A 25 27.15 1.53 -15.48
C SER A 25 27.29 2.98 -15.94
N LEU A 26 27.05 3.25 -17.23
CA LEU A 26 27.08 4.61 -17.77
C LEU A 26 26.06 5.53 -17.07
N LEU A 27 24.84 5.05 -16.88
CA LEU A 27 23.79 5.81 -16.19
C LEU A 27 24.19 6.11 -14.74
N LYS A 28 24.78 5.14 -14.03
CA LYS A 28 25.28 5.32 -12.67
C LYS A 28 26.37 6.39 -12.59
N ASP A 29 27.37 6.33 -13.48
CA ASP A 29 28.48 7.28 -13.51
C ASP A 29 27.99 8.67 -13.90
N SER A 30 27.16 8.78 -14.94
CA SER A 30 26.55 10.05 -15.36
C SER A 30 25.68 10.66 -14.25
N PHE A 31 24.91 9.84 -13.55
CA PHE A 31 24.06 10.28 -12.44
C PHE A 31 24.91 10.80 -11.26
N ARG A 32 25.98 10.07 -10.89
CA ARG A 32 26.94 10.52 -9.89
C ARG A 32 27.52 11.88 -10.24
N ASP A 33 28.01 12.04 -11.48
CA ASP A 33 28.69 13.27 -11.93
C ASP A 33 27.73 14.46 -11.96
N ILE A 34 26.48 14.26 -12.41
CA ILE A 34 25.44 15.29 -12.36
C ILE A 34 25.14 15.70 -10.92
N LEU A 35 25.01 14.75 -10.00
CA LEU A 35 24.78 15.07 -8.58
C LEU A 35 25.94 15.83 -7.97
N GLN A 36 27.18 15.46 -8.31
CA GLN A 36 28.37 16.14 -7.85
C GLN A 36 28.37 17.61 -8.28
N GLU A 37 28.12 17.90 -9.57
CA GLU A 37 28.06 19.25 -10.12
C GLU A 37 26.92 20.09 -9.52
N LEU A 38 25.73 19.46 -9.31
CA LEU A 38 24.58 20.13 -8.66
C LEU A 38 24.92 20.54 -7.21
N MET A 39 25.62 19.69 -6.47
CA MET A 39 26.03 20.01 -5.10
C MET A 39 27.11 21.12 -5.06
N GLU A 40 28.03 21.16 -6.01
CA GLU A 40 28.99 22.25 -6.16
C GLU A 40 28.26 23.56 -6.46
N ALA A 41 27.31 23.55 -7.40
CA ALA A 41 26.48 24.71 -7.73
C ALA A 41 25.63 25.19 -6.53
N GLU A 42 25.14 24.28 -5.70
CA GLU A 42 24.39 24.62 -4.49
C GLU A 42 25.30 25.32 -3.45
N LEU A 43 26.54 24.87 -3.30
CA LEU A 43 27.53 25.55 -2.45
C LEU A 43 27.95 26.92 -3.04
N ASP A 44 28.11 27.03 -4.37
CA ASP A 44 28.40 28.30 -5.05
C ASP A 44 27.31 29.34 -4.78
N ALA A 45 26.05 28.92 -4.94
CA ALA A 45 24.87 29.74 -4.64
C ALA A 45 24.82 30.17 -3.15
N SER A 46 25.18 29.27 -2.24
CA SER A 46 25.22 29.54 -0.80
C SER A 46 26.31 30.54 -0.41
N LEU A 47 27.49 30.43 -1.02
CA LEU A 47 28.63 31.30 -0.74
C LEU A 47 28.60 32.60 -1.55
N GLY A 48 27.80 32.67 -2.63
CA GLY A 48 27.69 33.84 -3.51
C GLY A 48 28.92 34.04 -4.46
N TYR A 49 29.73 32.99 -4.66
CA TYR A 49 30.86 33.01 -5.60
C TYR A 49 31.16 31.60 -6.15
N GLU A 50 31.61 31.54 -7.41
CA GLU A 50 32.02 30.29 -8.05
C GLU A 50 33.43 29.85 -7.66
N LYS A 51 33.73 28.57 -7.82
CA LYS A 51 35.07 28.00 -7.60
C LYS A 51 36.08 28.72 -8.49
N ASN A 52 37.18 29.21 -7.89
CA ASN A 52 38.27 29.98 -8.52
C ASN A 52 37.99 31.46 -8.88
N GLN A 53 36.86 32.03 -8.57
CA GLN A 53 36.65 33.48 -8.69
C GLN A 53 37.44 34.23 -7.59
N LYS A 54 38.49 34.92 -7.97
CA LYS A 54 39.23 35.78 -7.05
C LYS A 54 38.58 37.16 -6.98
N GLY A 55 38.08 37.52 -5.80
CA GLY A 55 37.65 38.89 -5.53
C GLY A 55 36.16 39.19 -5.50
N ALA A 56 35.28 38.21 -5.66
CA ALA A 56 33.80 38.42 -5.67
C ALA A 56 33.08 38.05 -4.38
N ALA A 57 33.79 37.60 -3.33
CA ALA A 57 33.17 37.15 -2.10
C ALA A 57 32.55 38.31 -1.29
N SER A 58 31.27 38.34 -1.19
CA SER A 58 30.49 39.19 -0.27
C SER A 58 30.43 38.63 1.16
N THR A 59 30.92 37.42 1.38
CA THR A 59 30.88 36.70 2.67
C THR A 59 32.28 36.37 3.17
N SER A 60 32.45 36.29 4.51
CA SER A 60 33.68 35.81 5.16
C SER A 60 33.87 34.31 5.04
N ASN A 61 32.79 33.57 4.75
CA ASN A 61 32.76 32.11 4.67
C ASN A 61 33.48 31.61 3.40
N LYS A 62 34.21 30.52 3.49
CA LYS A 62 35.01 29.96 2.41
C LYS A 62 34.76 28.47 2.24
N ARG A 63 35.02 27.95 1.04
CA ARG A 63 35.04 26.51 0.78
C ARG A 63 36.08 25.82 1.70
N ASN A 64 35.71 24.64 2.20
CA ASN A 64 36.54 23.85 3.14
C ASN A 64 36.69 22.39 2.69
N GLY A 65 36.98 22.19 1.41
CA GLY A 65 37.14 20.84 0.86
C GLY A 65 35.81 20.04 0.80
N HIS A 66 35.94 18.74 0.79
CA HIS A 66 34.86 17.81 0.61
C HIS A 66 34.84 16.72 1.70
N SER A 67 33.73 16.04 1.87
CA SER A 67 33.62 14.81 2.66
C SER A 67 32.99 13.70 1.83
N PRO A 68 33.64 12.51 1.80
CA PRO A 68 33.08 11.38 1.05
C PRO A 68 31.76 10.90 1.68
N LYS A 69 30.78 10.60 0.83
CA LYS A 69 29.48 10.08 1.21
C LYS A 69 29.05 9.01 0.22
N THR A 70 28.80 7.80 0.73
CA THR A 70 28.27 6.71 -0.08
C THR A 70 26.75 6.85 -0.17
N LEU A 71 26.24 6.83 -1.40
CA LEU A 71 24.83 6.89 -1.72
C LEU A 71 24.38 5.59 -2.38
N LYS A 72 23.16 5.16 -2.04
CA LYS A 72 22.43 4.09 -2.71
C LYS A 72 21.42 4.70 -3.67
N SER A 73 21.48 4.27 -4.93
CA SER A 73 20.57 4.73 -5.98
C SER A 73 19.94 3.54 -6.70
N GLN A 74 18.94 3.80 -7.54
CA GLN A 74 18.38 2.79 -8.44
C GLN A 74 19.39 2.21 -9.44
N TYR A 75 20.54 2.86 -9.63
CA TYR A 75 21.63 2.40 -10.51
C TYR A 75 22.76 1.70 -9.73
N GLY A 76 22.58 1.46 -8.41
CA GLY A 76 23.58 0.89 -7.51
C GLY A 76 24.23 1.89 -6.57
N GLU A 77 25.16 1.40 -5.75
CA GLU A 77 25.92 2.25 -4.83
C GLU A 77 27.05 2.99 -5.54
N PHE A 78 27.23 4.25 -5.15
CA PHE A 78 28.38 5.06 -5.57
C PHE A 78 28.76 6.07 -4.48
N GLN A 79 29.97 6.60 -4.59
CA GLN A 79 30.48 7.62 -3.68
C GLN A 79 30.45 8.98 -4.35
N ILE A 80 30.04 10.01 -3.61
CA ILE A 80 30.13 11.42 -3.97
C ILE A 80 30.96 12.15 -2.93
N ASP A 81 31.52 13.27 -3.34
CA ASP A 81 32.31 14.16 -2.50
C ASP A 81 31.49 15.40 -2.15
N VAL A 82 30.81 15.36 -0.99
CA VAL A 82 29.92 16.44 -0.54
C VAL A 82 30.77 17.67 -0.19
N PRO A 83 30.58 18.82 -0.89
CA PRO A 83 31.34 20.04 -0.63
C PRO A 83 30.97 20.63 0.75
N ARG A 84 31.93 21.33 1.38
CA ARG A 84 31.76 21.93 2.69
C ARG A 84 32.24 23.37 2.69
N ASP A 85 31.63 24.17 3.53
CA ASP A 85 32.08 25.50 3.89
C ASP A 85 32.95 25.49 5.17
N ARG A 86 33.61 26.57 5.46
CA ARG A 86 34.51 26.68 6.60
C ARG A 86 33.79 26.91 7.92
N GLU A 87 32.66 27.59 7.89
CA GLU A 87 31.86 27.93 9.07
C GLU A 87 30.85 26.82 9.43
N GLY A 88 30.64 25.84 8.53
CA GLY A 88 29.73 24.68 8.76
C GLY A 88 28.26 25.04 8.66
N GLU A 89 27.94 26.16 8.03
CA GLU A 89 26.58 26.67 7.84
C GLU A 89 25.87 26.10 6.58
N PHE A 90 26.68 25.59 5.63
CA PHE A 90 26.14 25.00 4.42
C PHE A 90 25.45 23.67 4.70
N GLU A 91 24.15 23.65 4.49
CA GLU A 91 23.34 22.43 4.53
C GLU A 91 22.81 22.11 3.12
N PRO A 92 23.33 21.05 2.47
CA PRO A 92 22.85 20.64 1.16
C PRO A 92 21.35 20.31 1.19
N LYS A 93 20.58 20.92 0.28
CA LYS A 93 19.13 20.66 0.12
C LYS A 93 18.88 19.49 -0.81
N LEU A 94 19.72 19.34 -1.85
CA LEU A 94 19.60 18.28 -2.84
C LEU A 94 19.75 16.89 -2.21
N ILE A 95 20.76 16.73 -1.35
CA ILE A 95 21.03 15.48 -0.62
C ILE A 95 21.31 15.84 0.85
N PRO A 96 20.28 15.88 1.70
CA PRO A 96 20.42 16.22 3.10
C PRO A 96 21.49 15.40 3.84
N LYS A 97 22.08 15.98 4.89
CA LYS A 97 23.26 15.45 5.59
C LYS A 97 23.17 13.96 5.97
N TYR A 98 22.00 13.49 6.36
CA TYR A 98 21.80 12.10 6.83
C TYR A 98 21.16 11.18 5.79
N GLN A 99 20.70 11.70 4.65
CA GLN A 99 20.14 10.90 3.58
C GLN A 99 21.23 10.15 2.84
N ARG A 100 21.17 8.83 2.82
CA ARG A 100 22.10 7.95 2.09
C ARG A 100 21.42 7.13 1.00
N ASP A 101 20.11 7.01 1.05
CA ASP A 101 19.30 6.31 0.06
C ASP A 101 18.53 7.34 -0.77
N ILE A 102 18.79 7.35 -2.09
CA ILE A 102 18.16 8.21 -3.08
C ILE A 102 17.54 7.37 -4.20
N SER A 103 17.34 6.08 -3.96
CA SER A 103 16.90 5.11 -4.97
C SER A 103 15.40 5.09 -5.20
N GLY A 104 14.60 5.64 -4.29
CA GLY A 104 13.16 5.41 -4.25
C GLY A 104 12.79 3.95 -3.94
N ILE A 105 13.75 3.15 -3.46
CA ILE A 105 13.53 1.73 -3.16
C ILE A 105 12.52 1.55 -2.03
N GLU A 106 12.45 2.49 -1.09
CA GLU A 106 11.46 2.42 -0.02
C GLU A 106 10.04 2.39 -0.57
N GLU A 107 9.70 3.26 -1.55
CA GLU A 107 8.41 3.27 -2.21
C GLU A 107 8.15 1.97 -3.00
N GLN A 108 9.19 1.41 -3.62
CA GLN A 108 9.08 0.13 -4.33
C GLN A 108 8.80 -1.03 -3.35
N VAL A 109 9.52 -1.09 -2.23
CA VAL A 109 9.30 -2.08 -1.16
C VAL A 109 7.86 -2.00 -0.65
N VAL A 110 7.39 -0.79 -0.36
CA VAL A 110 6.01 -0.54 0.07
C VAL A 110 5.00 -1.01 -0.98
N SER A 111 5.23 -0.67 -2.26
CA SER A 111 4.35 -1.09 -3.36
C SER A 111 4.30 -2.61 -3.54
N LEU A 112 5.43 -3.30 -3.45
CA LEU A 112 5.51 -4.75 -3.54
C LEU A 112 4.83 -5.43 -2.35
N TYR A 113 5.03 -4.90 -1.14
CA TYR A 113 4.39 -5.37 0.07
C TYR A 113 2.86 -5.21 0.01
N ALA A 114 2.38 -4.06 -0.47
CA ALA A 114 0.95 -3.80 -0.67
C ALA A 114 0.30 -4.75 -1.70
N ARG A 115 1.10 -5.32 -2.63
CA ARG A 115 0.65 -6.37 -3.56
C ARG A 115 0.64 -7.77 -2.95
N GLY A 116 1.03 -7.92 -1.69
CA GLY A 116 1.01 -9.19 -0.95
C GLY A 116 2.30 -10.00 -1.03
N MET A 117 3.41 -9.43 -1.49
CA MET A 117 4.70 -10.12 -1.49
C MET A 117 5.23 -10.26 -0.07
N SER A 118 5.85 -11.41 0.23
CA SER A 118 6.53 -11.60 1.51
C SER A 118 7.82 -10.77 1.58
N THR A 119 8.32 -10.51 2.78
CA THR A 119 9.58 -9.75 2.97
C THR A 119 10.77 -10.44 2.29
N ARG A 120 10.73 -11.76 2.15
CA ARG A 120 11.77 -12.55 1.44
C ARG A 120 11.65 -12.36 -0.06
N ASP A 121 10.45 -12.47 -0.62
CA ASP A 121 10.23 -12.27 -2.06
C ASP A 121 10.59 -10.84 -2.47
N ILE A 122 10.32 -9.84 -1.61
CA ILE A 122 10.73 -8.46 -1.83
C ILE A 122 12.26 -8.32 -1.84
N HIS A 123 12.96 -8.98 -0.89
CA HIS A 123 14.43 -9.02 -0.87
C HIS A 123 14.96 -9.55 -2.20
N ASP A 124 14.49 -10.73 -2.63
CA ASP A 124 14.94 -11.39 -3.86
C ASP A 124 14.65 -10.51 -5.10
N GLN A 125 13.46 -9.92 -5.17
CA GLN A 125 13.05 -9.04 -6.27
C GLN A 125 13.89 -7.76 -6.34
N ILE A 126 14.18 -7.11 -5.21
CA ILE A 126 15.00 -5.90 -5.16
C ILE A 126 16.46 -6.23 -5.51
N GLN A 127 16.96 -7.38 -5.06
CA GLN A 127 18.30 -7.84 -5.42
C GLN A 127 18.41 -8.13 -6.92
N GLU A 128 17.41 -8.78 -7.52
CA GLU A 128 17.38 -9.08 -8.95
C GLU A 128 17.31 -7.81 -9.82
N LEU A 129 16.45 -6.85 -9.46
CA LEU A 129 16.21 -5.65 -10.27
C LEU A 129 17.26 -4.57 -10.10
N TYR A 130 17.78 -4.40 -8.88
CA TYR A 130 18.64 -3.25 -8.53
C TYR A 130 20.03 -3.65 -8.04
N GLY A 131 20.31 -4.96 -7.90
CA GLY A 131 21.59 -5.46 -7.38
C GLY A 131 21.84 -5.09 -5.92
N MET A 132 20.80 -4.74 -5.15
CA MET A 132 20.90 -4.26 -3.78
C MET A 132 20.41 -5.33 -2.79
N GLU A 133 21.23 -5.61 -1.77
CA GLU A 133 20.85 -6.48 -0.67
C GLU A 133 20.05 -5.71 0.38
N LEU A 134 18.76 -6.01 0.50
CA LEU A 134 17.90 -5.56 1.59
C LEU A 134 17.65 -6.73 2.52
N SER A 135 18.10 -6.64 3.77
CA SER A 135 17.73 -7.69 4.74
C SER A 135 16.21 -7.71 4.99
N ALA A 136 15.67 -8.88 5.33
CA ALA A 136 14.25 -9.02 5.68
C ALA A 136 13.85 -8.07 6.83
N GLU A 137 14.79 -7.79 7.75
CA GLU A 137 14.60 -6.80 8.82
C GLU A 137 14.48 -5.38 8.28
N MET A 138 15.27 -5.02 7.27
CA MET A 138 15.17 -3.71 6.61
C MET A 138 13.83 -3.55 5.90
N VAL A 139 13.39 -4.58 5.16
CA VAL A 139 12.07 -4.60 4.50
C VAL A 139 10.97 -4.41 5.56
N SER A 140 11.04 -5.11 6.70
CA SER A 140 10.08 -4.94 7.79
C SER A 140 10.06 -3.51 8.34
N LYS A 141 11.24 -2.91 8.59
CA LYS A 141 11.34 -1.51 9.05
C LYS A 141 10.75 -0.50 8.06
N ILE A 142 10.93 -0.73 6.77
CA ILE A 142 10.34 0.12 5.72
C ILE A 142 8.81 -0.01 5.73
N THR A 143 8.29 -1.23 5.80
CA THR A 143 6.84 -1.47 5.83
C THR A 143 6.19 -0.94 7.11
N ASP A 144 6.89 -0.98 8.25
CA ASP A 144 6.39 -0.43 9.51
C ASP A 144 6.18 1.10 9.47
N ARG A 145 6.87 1.80 8.58
CA ARG A 145 6.67 3.27 8.38
C ARG A 145 5.28 3.63 7.87
N ILE A 146 4.55 2.68 7.26
CA ILE A 146 3.17 2.91 6.79
C ILE A 146 2.16 2.84 7.95
N LEU A 147 2.52 2.24 9.08
CA LEU A 147 1.59 2.05 10.20
C LEU A 147 0.90 3.33 10.70
N PRO A 148 1.58 4.50 10.78
CA PRO A 148 0.91 5.76 11.13
C PRO A 148 -0.18 6.15 10.13
N GLU A 149 0.09 6.04 8.82
CA GLU A 149 -0.87 6.35 7.75
C GLU A 149 -2.06 5.40 7.78
N ILE A 150 -1.82 4.12 8.03
CA ILE A 150 -2.90 3.12 8.21
C ILE A 150 -3.79 3.49 9.40
N LYS A 151 -3.20 3.91 10.53
CA LYS A 151 -3.95 4.33 11.72
C LYS A 151 -4.77 5.59 11.46
N GLU A 152 -4.19 6.57 10.76
CA GLU A 152 -4.90 7.78 10.35
C GLU A 152 -6.08 7.43 9.43
N TRP A 153 -5.84 6.58 8.43
CA TRP A 153 -6.89 6.10 7.54
C TRP A 153 -8.00 5.35 8.30
N GLN A 154 -7.66 4.48 9.27
CA GLN A 154 -8.63 3.75 10.08
C GLN A 154 -9.47 4.66 10.97
N SER A 155 -8.91 5.79 11.43
CA SER A 155 -9.59 6.74 12.32
C SER A 155 -10.27 7.90 11.59
N ARG A 156 -10.18 7.95 10.25
CA ARG A 156 -10.75 9.04 9.46
C ARG A 156 -12.26 9.19 9.67
N PRO A 157 -12.80 10.43 9.59
CA PRO A 157 -14.24 10.65 9.55
C PRO A 157 -14.90 9.94 8.37
N LEU A 158 -16.11 9.46 8.57
CA LEU A 158 -16.91 8.78 7.56
C LEU A 158 -18.13 9.63 7.18
N ASN A 159 -18.76 9.29 6.05
CA ASN A 159 -20.01 9.92 5.65
C ASN A 159 -21.13 9.61 6.67
N ALA A 160 -22.06 10.54 6.82
CA ALA A 160 -23.16 10.37 7.77
C ALA A 160 -24.13 9.25 7.37
N VAL A 161 -24.29 8.96 6.07
CA VAL A 161 -25.25 7.97 5.55
C VAL A 161 -24.56 7.04 4.55
N TYR A 162 -24.79 5.74 4.74
CA TYR A 162 -24.44 4.70 3.77
C TYR A 162 -25.69 3.87 3.47
N PRO A 163 -26.23 3.90 2.23
CA PRO A 163 -27.39 3.08 1.85
C PRO A 163 -27.15 1.59 2.07
N PHE A 164 -25.95 1.08 1.77
CA PHE A 164 -25.60 -0.31 1.97
C PHE A 164 -24.26 -0.43 2.68
N VAL A 165 -24.19 -1.30 3.67
CA VAL A 165 -22.96 -1.70 4.35
C VAL A 165 -22.82 -3.21 4.31
N PHE A 166 -21.71 -3.70 3.76
CA PHE A 166 -21.34 -5.11 3.71
C PHE A 166 -20.34 -5.39 4.83
N MET A 167 -20.58 -6.43 5.59
CA MET A 167 -19.66 -6.91 6.63
C MET A 167 -19.34 -8.36 6.37
N ASP A 168 -18.05 -8.67 6.25
CA ASP A 168 -17.54 -10.00 5.93
C ASP A 168 -16.20 -10.23 6.61
N CYS A 169 -15.78 -11.48 6.74
CA CYS A 169 -14.46 -11.80 7.25
C CYS A 169 -13.75 -12.85 6.39
N ILE A 170 -12.44 -12.71 6.33
CA ILE A 170 -11.55 -13.63 5.63
C ILE A 170 -10.67 -14.32 6.66
N HIS A 171 -10.82 -15.65 6.80
CA HIS A 171 -9.98 -16.46 7.67
C HIS A 171 -8.67 -16.82 6.97
N TYR A 172 -7.56 -16.68 7.70
CA TYR A 172 -6.23 -17.04 7.21
C TYR A 172 -5.35 -17.57 8.36
N LYS A 173 -4.27 -18.24 7.99
CA LYS A 173 -3.32 -18.80 8.95
C LYS A 173 -2.05 -17.95 8.97
N VAL A 174 -1.61 -17.57 10.16
CA VAL A 174 -0.34 -16.88 10.39
C VAL A 174 0.57 -17.75 11.25
N ARG A 175 1.87 -17.64 11.04
CA ARG A 175 2.88 -18.22 11.91
C ARG A 175 3.35 -17.16 12.90
N GLU A 176 3.07 -17.38 14.18
CA GLU A 176 3.44 -16.49 15.28
C GLU A 176 4.08 -17.33 16.37
N ASP A 177 5.26 -16.97 16.85
CA ASP A 177 6.05 -17.67 17.87
C ASP A 177 6.20 -19.19 17.61
N GLY A 178 6.46 -19.55 16.33
CA GLY A 178 6.62 -20.94 15.90
C GLY A 178 5.34 -21.76 15.80
N ARG A 179 4.17 -21.17 16.11
CA ARG A 179 2.85 -21.81 16.05
C ARG A 179 2.05 -21.28 14.86
N ILE A 180 1.20 -22.13 14.30
CA ILE A 180 0.24 -21.72 13.27
C ILE A 180 -1.07 -21.35 13.95
N LEU A 181 -1.42 -20.06 13.89
CA LEU A 181 -2.64 -19.52 14.48
C LEU A 181 -3.63 -19.17 13.36
N SER A 182 -4.93 -19.40 13.60
CA SER A 182 -5.98 -18.90 12.75
C SER A 182 -6.30 -17.46 13.14
N ARG A 183 -6.33 -16.55 12.16
CA ARG A 183 -6.74 -15.15 12.31
C ARG A 183 -7.86 -14.85 11.31
N ALA A 184 -8.60 -13.80 11.58
CA ALA A 184 -9.62 -13.30 10.67
C ALA A 184 -9.39 -11.81 10.40
N ALA A 185 -9.46 -11.43 9.13
CA ALA A 185 -9.54 -10.03 8.71
C ALA A 185 -11.00 -9.67 8.50
N TYR A 186 -11.50 -8.75 9.28
CA TYR A 186 -12.87 -8.24 9.23
C TYR A 186 -12.90 -7.01 8.37
N ILE A 187 -13.73 -7.02 7.36
CA ILE A 187 -13.85 -5.96 6.37
C ILE A 187 -15.26 -5.38 6.44
N VAL A 188 -15.34 -4.07 6.55
CA VAL A 188 -16.58 -3.31 6.43
C VAL A 188 -16.49 -2.44 5.19
N LEU A 189 -17.37 -2.68 4.24
CA LEU A 189 -17.46 -1.94 2.97
C LEU A 189 -18.81 -1.21 2.92
N GLY A 190 -18.79 0.10 2.77
CA GLY A 190 -19.96 0.94 2.53
C GLY A 190 -20.16 1.26 1.05
N ILE A 191 -21.40 1.51 0.67
CA ILE A 191 -21.74 2.17 -0.59
C ILE A 191 -22.21 3.58 -0.26
N THR A 192 -21.55 4.58 -0.84
CA THR A 192 -21.92 6.00 -0.66
C THR A 192 -23.25 6.31 -1.35
N ALA A 193 -23.86 7.46 -1.03
CA ALA A 193 -25.07 7.91 -1.71
C ALA A 193 -24.91 8.07 -3.23
N ASP A 194 -23.68 8.37 -3.68
CA ASP A 194 -23.32 8.49 -5.11
C ASP A 194 -23.00 7.14 -5.77
N GLY A 195 -23.12 6.02 -5.04
CA GLY A 195 -22.92 4.65 -5.56
C GLY A 195 -21.48 4.16 -5.55
N TYR A 196 -20.54 4.88 -4.96
CA TYR A 196 -19.14 4.45 -4.87
C TYR A 196 -18.90 3.52 -3.68
N LYS A 197 -17.95 2.60 -3.85
CA LYS A 197 -17.47 1.74 -2.77
C LYS A 197 -16.50 2.50 -1.88
N ASP A 198 -16.70 2.41 -0.57
CA ASP A 198 -15.80 2.95 0.45
C ASP A 198 -15.47 1.86 1.48
N ILE A 199 -14.20 1.59 1.72
CA ILE A 199 -13.78 0.64 2.75
C ILE A 199 -13.79 1.37 4.10
N LEU A 200 -14.77 1.09 4.94
CA LEU A 200 -14.99 1.78 6.20
C LEU A 200 -14.04 1.33 7.30
N SER A 201 -13.75 0.01 7.33
CA SER A 201 -12.87 -0.58 8.34
C SER A 201 -12.24 -1.86 7.82
N ILE A 202 -10.97 -2.09 8.22
CA ILE A 202 -10.29 -3.38 8.14
C ILE A 202 -9.66 -3.63 9.50
N THR A 203 -10.06 -4.71 10.18
CA THR A 203 -9.55 -5.06 11.52
C THR A 203 -9.15 -6.53 11.55
N VAL A 204 -8.02 -6.83 12.18
CA VAL A 204 -7.54 -8.20 12.35
C VAL A 204 -7.85 -8.66 13.78
N GLY A 205 -8.44 -9.84 13.91
CA GLY A 205 -8.81 -10.43 15.21
C GLY A 205 -8.65 -11.93 15.25
N ALA A 206 -8.71 -12.49 16.46
CA ALA A 206 -8.58 -13.93 16.67
C ALA A 206 -9.92 -14.67 16.57
N ASN A 207 -11.03 -14.05 16.95
CA ASN A 207 -12.33 -14.70 17.09
C ASN A 207 -13.48 -13.79 16.66
N GLU A 208 -14.46 -14.37 15.98
CA GLU A 208 -15.75 -13.76 15.65
C GLU A 208 -16.69 -13.86 16.85
N THR A 209 -16.81 -12.78 17.60
CA THR A 209 -17.79 -12.70 18.69
C THR A 209 -18.77 -11.55 18.41
N SER A 210 -19.99 -11.68 18.90
CA SER A 210 -20.98 -10.58 18.84
C SER A 210 -20.46 -9.29 19.48
N LYS A 211 -19.63 -9.41 20.52
CA LYS A 211 -18.97 -8.27 21.18
C LYS A 211 -17.97 -7.57 20.23
N PHE A 212 -17.26 -8.32 19.41
CA PHE A 212 -16.32 -7.76 18.43
C PHE A 212 -17.07 -6.95 17.37
N TRP A 213 -18.14 -7.51 16.80
CA TRP A 213 -18.98 -6.82 15.83
C TRP A 213 -19.65 -5.57 16.41
N LEU A 214 -20.12 -5.65 17.65
CA LEU A 214 -20.66 -4.49 18.35
C LEU A 214 -19.61 -3.37 18.48
N GLY A 215 -18.37 -3.72 18.79
CA GLY A 215 -17.25 -2.76 18.85
C GLY A 215 -17.02 -2.08 17.52
N MET A 216 -17.01 -2.83 16.40
CA MET A 216 -16.85 -2.27 15.04
C MET A 216 -18.01 -1.32 14.65
N LEU A 217 -19.25 -1.71 14.95
CA LEU A 217 -20.42 -0.87 14.67
C LEU A 217 -20.40 0.45 15.46
N ASN A 218 -19.98 0.38 16.73
CA ASN A 218 -19.79 1.60 17.54
C ASN A 218 -18.64 2.48 17.00
N ASP A 219 -17.56 1.88 16.50
CA ASP A 219 -16.49 2.64 15.85
C ASP A 219 -16.99 3.41 14.63
N LEU A 220 -17.77 2.76 13.75
CA LEU A 220 -18.41 3.45 12.62
C LEU A 220 -19.25 4.63 13.08
N LYS A 221 -20.05 4.47 14.13
CA LYS A 221 -20.88 5.53 14.68
C LYS A 221 -20.06 6.68 15.26
N ASN A 222 -18.99 6.38 15.98
CA ASN A 222 -18.07 7.38 16.53
C ASN A 222 -17.33 8.16 15.44
N ARG A 223 -17.09 7.53 14.30
CA ARG A 223 -16.44 8.15 13.12
C ARG A 223 -17.42 8.89 12.21
N GLY A 224 -18.70 8.97 12.58
CA GLY A 224 -19.68 9.86 11.95
C GLY A 224 -20.83 9.17 11.21
N VAL A 225 -20.84 7.82 11.09
CA VAL A 225 -21.95 7.11 10.43
C VAL A 225 -23.20 7.20 11.31
N GLN A 226 -24.18 7.98 10.88
CA GLN A 226 -25.44 8.19 11.62
C GLN A 226 -26.49 7.19 11.20
N ASP A 227 -26.58 6.86 9.90
CA ASP A 227 -27.62 6.02 9.34
C ASP A 227 -27.08 5.03 8.29
N VAL A 228 -27.64 3.82 8.32
CA VAL A 228 -27.40 2.75 7.35
C VAL A 228 -28.73 2.11 7.01
N LEU A 229 -29.11 2.08 5.73
CA LEU A 229 -30.40 1.51 5.33
C LEU A 229 -30.36 -0.02 5.33
N PHE A 230 -29.32 -0.62 4.79
CA PHE A 230 -29.18 -2.08 4.67
C PHE A 230 -27.81 -2.56 5.11
N PHE A 231 -27.75 -3.48 6.07
CA PHE A 231 -26.58 -4.29 6.36
C PHE A 231 -26.65 -5.61 5.63
N CYS A 232 -25.65 -5.88 4.78
CA CYS A 232 -25.46 -7.15 4.08
C CYS A 232 -24.41 -7.97 4.84
N VAL A 233 -24.87 -9.01 5.57
CA VAL A 233 -24.01 -9.80 6.46
C VAL A 233 -24.16 -11.30 6.18
N ASP A 234 -23.19 -12.09 6.64
CA ASP A 234 -23.38 -13.53 6.65
C ASP A 234 -24.34 -13.94 7.80
N GLY A 235 -24.68 -15.22 7.85
CA GLY A 235 -25.66 -15.73 8.82
C GLY A 235 -25.10 -16.02 10.22
N LEU A 236 -24.00 -15.38 10.64
CA LEU A 236 -23.38 -15.61 11.95
C LEU A 236 -24.28 -15.18 13.10
N ALA A 237 -24.27 -15.96 14.17
CA ALA A 237 -25.02 -15.65 15.38
C ALA A 237 -24.51 -14.35 16.03
N GLY A 238 -25.42 -13.50 16.50
CA GLY A 238 -25.11 -12.24 17.17
C GLY A 238 -24.97 -11.02 16.27
N PHE A 239 -24.96 -11.16 14.93
CA PHE A 239 -24.96 -10.00 14.03
C PHE A 239 -26.24 -9.18 14.15
N LYS A 240 -27.38 -9.84 14.14
CA LYS A 240 -28.69 -9.18 14.22
C LYS A 240 -28.78 -8.32 15.49
N GLU A 241 -28.43 -8.90 16.62
CA GLU A 241 -28.46 -8.24 17.92
C GLU A 241 -27.51 -7.05 17.98
N ALA A 242 -26.28 -7.20 17.46
CA ALA A 242 -25.29 -6.13 17.41
C ALA A 242 -25.74 -4.98 16.52
N ILE A 243 -26.25 -5.26 15.32
CA ILE A 243 -26.76 -4.25 14.39
C ILE A 243 -27.95 -3.52 15.00
N SER A 244 -28.95 -4.24 15.52
CA SER A 244 -30.14 -3.63 16.10
C SER A 244 -29.84 -2.76 17.34
N ALA A 245 -28.76 -3.06 18.07
CA ALA A 245 -28.32 -2.25 19.21
C ALA A 245 -27.74 -0.89 18.81
N VAL A 246 -27.08 -0.79 17.64
CA VAL A 246 -26.38 0.44 17.21
C VAL A 246 -27.17 1.19 16.13
N TYR A 247 -27.80 0.45 15.21
CA TYR A 247 -28.60 0.96 14.08
C TYR A 247 -29.97 0.27 14.06
N PRO A 248 -30.90 0.66 14.96
CA PRO A 248 -32.17 -0.04 15.15
C PRO A 248 -33.10 0.03 13.93
N ASP A 249 -32.99 1.06 13.10
CA ASP A 249 -33.82 1.26 11.91
C ASP A 249 -33.27 0.57 10.65
N ALA A 250 -32.03 0.03 10.73
CA ALA A 250 -31.39 -0.62 9.59
C ALA A 250 -32.02 -1.99 9.29
N GLN A 251 -32.22 -2.29 8.01
CA GLN A 251 -32.65 -3.60 7.56
C GLN A 251 -31.44 -4.53 7.40
N ILE A 252 -31.63 -5.81 7.64
CA ILE A 252 -30.58 -6.83 7.55
C ILE A 252 -30.88 -7.78 6.39
N GLN A 253 -29.99 -7.76 5.39
CA GLN A 253 -29.99 -8.72 4.28
C GLN A 253 -28.93 -9.78 4.54
N ARG A 254 -29.35 -11.04 4.63
CA ARG A 254 -28.39 -12.15 4.69
C ARG A 254 -27.76 -12.40 3.33
N CYS A 255 -26.45 -12.63 3.33
CA CYS A 255 -25.71 -12.92 2.11
C CYS A 255 -26.18 -14.24 1.48
N VAL A 256 -26.75 -14.15 0.28
CA VAL A 256 -27.25 -15.30 -0.49
C VAL A 256 -26.14 -16.31 -0.79
N ILE A 257 -24.94 -15.83 -1.11
CA ILE A 257 -23.79 -16.69 -1.43
C ILE A 257 -23.36 -17.54 -0.22
N HIS A 258 -23.27 -16.90 0.97
CA HIS A 258 -22.94 -17.63 2.20
C HIS A 258 -24.03 -18.62 2.58
N MET A 259 -25.31 -18.26 2.40
CA MET A 259 -26.44 -19.16 2.62
C MET A 259 -26.33 -20.39 1.72
N LEU A 260 -26.11 -20.21 0.42
CA LEU A 260 -25.96 -21.31 -0.53
C LEU A 260 -24.77 -22.21 -0.20
N ARG A 261 -23.59 -21.62 0.09
CA ARG A 261 -22.39 -22.38 0.48
C ARG A 261 -22.64 -23.23 1.73
N ASN A 262 -23.37 -22.69 2.69
CA ASN A 262 -23.75 -23.45 3.88
C ASN A 262 -24.75 -24.57 3.57
N SER A 263 -25.70 -24.33 2.68
CA SER A 263 -26.68 -25.35 2.24
C SER A 263 -26.02 -26.49 1.47
N PHE A 264 -24.94 -26.22 0.70
CA PHE A 264 -24.20 -27.26 -0.03
C PHE A 264 -23.63 -28.37 0.86
N LYS A 265 -23.40 -28.10 2.15
CA LYS A 265 -22.94 -29.12 3.12
C LYS A 265 -23.95 -30.24 3.35
N TYR A 266 -25.20 -30.02 3.01
CA TYR A 266 -26.31 -30.94 3.19
C TYR A 266 -26.81 -31.58 1.89
N VAL A 267 -26.14 -31.28 0.75
CA VAL A 267 -26.48 -31.76 -0.59
C VAL A 267 -25.39 -32.70 -1.09
N ASN A 268 -25.81 -33.84 -1.71
CA ASN A 268 -24.86 -34.77 -2.31
C ASN A 268 -24.07 -34.08 -3.45
N TYR A 269 -22.84 -34.48 -3.62
CA TYR A 269 -21.96 -33.87 -4.64
C TYR A 269 -22.55 -33.93 -6.06
N SER A 270 -23.22 -35.04 -6.41
CA SER A 270 -23.92 -35.22 -7.70
C SER A 270 -24.98 -34.15 -7.95
N ASP A 271 -25.63 -33.67 -6.90
CA ASP A 271 -26.82 -32.81 -6.98
C ASP A 271 -26.48 -31.32 -6.80
N LEU A 272 -25.24 -30.97 -6.41
CA LEU A 272 -24.82 -29.59 -6.15
C LEU A 272 -25.07 -28.65 -7.32
N LYS A 273 -24.78 -29.11 -8.55
CA LYS A 273 -24.97 -28.29 -9.75
C LYS A 273 -26.43 -27.97 -10.01
N LYS A 274 -27.29 -28.98 -9.86
CA LYS A 274 -28.76 -28.84 -10.01
C LYS A 274 -29.30 -27.92 -8.92
N PHE A 275 -28.99 -28.19 -7.66
CA PHE A 275 -29.38 -27.39 -6.51
C PHE A 275 -29.00 -25.91 -6.66
N SER A 276 -27.77 -25.62 -7.08
CA SER A 276 -27.31 -24.25 -7.31
C SER A 276 -28.09 -23.56 -8.44
N SER A 277 -28.41 -24.31 -9.53
CA SER A 277 -29.21 -23.80 -10.64
C SER A 277 -30.61 -23.47 -10.24
N ASP A 278 -31.25 -24.38 -9.50
CA ASP A 278 -32.63 -24.23 -9.05
C ASP A 278 -32.78 -23.05 -8.08
N PHE A 279 -31.89 -22.91 -7.10
CA PHE A 279 -31.85 -21.75 -6.20
C PHE A 279 -31.59 -20.43 -6.92
N LYS A 280 -30.88 -20.43 -8.07
CA LYS A 280 -30.68 -19.24 -8.88
C LYS A 280 -32.00 -18.64 -9.36
N ALA A 281 -33.00 -19.45 -9.69
CA ALA A 281 -34.34 -19.00 -10.05
C ALA A 281 -35.06 -18.31 -8.87
N VAL A 282 -34.85 -18.79 -7.65
CA VAL A 282 -35.43 -18.18 -6.43
C VAL A 282 -34.88 -16.79 -6.16
N TYR A 283 -33.56 -16.64 -6.05
CA TYR A 283 -32.96 -15.32 -5.65
C TYR A 283 -32.86 -14.30 -6.79
N ASN A 284 -33.11 -14.71 -8.05
CA ASN A 284 -33.22 -13.79 -9.19
C ASN A 284 -34.69 -13.48 -9.53
N ALA A 285 -35.64 -14.01 -8.77
CA ALA A 285 -37.06 -13.75 -9.02
C ALA A 285 -37.36 -12.23 -8.87
N PRO A 286 -38.23 -11.67 -9.70
CA PRO A 286 -38.52 -10.24 -9.74
C PRO A 286 -39.30 -9.73 -8.51
N ASN A 287 -39.93 -10.63 -7.74
CA ASN A 287 -40.67 -10.30 -6.54
C ASN A 287 -40.82 -11.53 -5.62
N GLU A 288 -41.30 -11.31 -4.40
CA GLU A 288 -41.45 -12.33 -3.37
C GLU A 288 -42.37 -13.48 -3.80
N THR A 289 -43.52 -13.18 -4.40
CA THR A 289 -44.47 -14.18 -4.87
C THR A 289 -43.84 -15.15 -5.87
N SER A 290 -43.09 -14.61 -6.83
CA SER A 290 -42.36 -15.43 -7.80
C SER A 290 -41.25 -16.24 -7.15
N ALA A 291 -40.50 -15.65 -6.18
CA ALA A 291 -39.48 -16.35 -5.44
C ALA A 291 -40.03 -17.54 -4.65
N LEU A 292 -41.16 -17.36 -3.96
CA LEU A 292 -41.81 -18.42 -3.23
C LEU A 292 -42.32 -19.52 -4.17
N SER A 293 -42.86 -19.15 -5.35
CA SER A 293 -43.29 -20.13 -6.37
C SER A 293 -42.11 -20.98 -6.89
N GLU A 294 -40.94 -20.35 -7.12
CA GLU A 294 -39.73 -21.08 -7.54
C GLU A 294 -39.20 -21.98 -6.41
N LEU A 295 -39.27 -21.52 -5.16
CA LEU A 295 -38.87 -22.32 -3.98
C LEU A 295 -39.72 -23.58 -3.79
N GLU A 296 -41.03 -23.48 -4.03
CA GLU A 296 -41.95 -24.66 -3.96
C GLU A 296 -41.59 -25.73 -4.99
N LYS A 297 -41.04 -25.35 -6.17
CA LYS A 297 -40.61 -26.31 -7.20
C LYS A 297 -39.35 -27.09 -6.81
N ILE A 298 -38.61 -26.62 -5.82
CA ILE A 298 -37.34 -27.22 -5.37
C ILE A 298 -37.58 -28.22 -4.24
N LYS A 299 -38.71 -28.14 -3.54
CA LYS A 299 -39.12 -29.10 -2.50
C LYS A 299 -39.42 -30.47 -3.09
#